data_90c833e50f99197a650f9cf7648288a2
#
_entry.id   90c833e50f99197a650f9cf7648288a2
#
_cell.length_a   1.000
_cell.length_b   1.000
_cell.length_c   1.000
_cell.angle_alpha   90.00
_cell.angle_beta   90.00
_cell.angle_gamma   90.00
#
_symmetry.space_group_name_H-M   'P 1'
#
loop_
_entity.id
_entity.type
_entity.pdbx_description
1 polymer ?
#
loop_
_entity_poly.entity_id
_entity_poly.type
_entity_poly.pdbx_seq_one_letter_code
_entity_poly.pdbx_strand_id
1 'polypeptide(L)'
;MCFIGDRNVAAPEEASADGFPPCQGPAGLLFSGHFMSAAIYNRKNPCLAKLKKAVRLSAPESPKDTRHYELDLSGSGMTFEPGDSLAVLPTNDPGLVEEVLAALGCSGDEAVNDLDAKPTTLREALISSCAITVIDKKFLQAIVTKVGEPAAALAELLVPERKEDLAKYLYGREVIDFLLEYPQAKFEPQEFVATQKKVLIRLYSISSSLKAHPESVHLTVATVRYESRGRKRLGVASTYLAERIDENTLIPTFINPGKGFRLPEPEATTPVIMCGPGTGIAPFRAFLQERAATKAAGKAWLFFGEISRQTDYFYAEEWEAYLASGVLTKLDLAFSRDQERKIYVQHKIVEAAEELFAWLEQGAIFYVCGDASRMAADVDRALHEVIATAGKMSAEDAQAYVARMKEEKRYRRDVY
;
A
#
# COMPACT_ATOMS: atom_id res chain seq x y z
N MET A 1 7.53 -18.64 -4.67
CA MET A 1 6.27 -18.01 -4.20
C MET A 1 6.66 -16.71 -3.51
N CYS A 2 6.40 -15.57 -4.15
CA CYS A 2 6.60 -14.27 -3.53
C CYS A 2 5.34 -13.93 -2.75
N PHE A 3 5.41 -14.05 -1.43
CA PHE A 3 4.40 -13.48 -0.57
C PHE A 3 4.68 -11.98 -0.45
N ILE A 4 3.76 -11.18 -0.95
CA ILE A 4 3.73 -9.75 -0.63
C ILE A 4 3.28 -9.67 0.83
N GLY A 5 4.23 -9.44 1.72
CA GLY A 5 3.93 -9.28 3.15
C GLY A 5 3.15 -8.00 3.35
N ASP A 6 1.92 -8.14 3.83
CA ASP A 6 1.14 -7.03 4.38
C ASP A 6 1.88 -6.49 5.61
N ARG A 7 2.74 -5.48 5.43
CA ARG A 7 3.31 -4.76 6.57
C ARG A 7 2.29 -3.77 7.08
N ASN A 8 1.82 -4.02 8.28
CA ASN A 8 1.02 -3.11 9.07
C ASN A 8 1.88 -1.90 9.46
N VAL A 9 1.70 -0.78 8.80
CA VAL A 9 2.27 0.49 9.25
C VAL A 9 1.29 1.11 10.25
N ALA A 10 1.66 1.14 11.52
CA ALA A 10 0.95 1.93 12.51
C ALA A 10 1.11 3.42 12.14
N ALA A 11 0.01 4.15 12.12
CA ALA A 11 0.03 5.59 11.97
C ALA A 11 0.75 6.23 13.17
N PRO A 12 1.59 7.27 12.97
CA PRO A 12 2.24 7.95 14.09
C PRO A 12 1.21 8.63 15.00
N GLU A 13 1.46 8.56 16.32
CA GLU A 13 0.70 9.29 17.34
C GLU A 13 0.77 10.79 17.10
N GLU A 14 -0.36 11.46 17.32
CA GLU A 14 -0.53 12.90 17.18
C GLU A 14 0.34 13.67 18.19
N ALA A 15 1.19 14.57 17.68
CA ALA A 15 1.84 15.58 18.51
C ALA A 15 0.82 16.67 18.83
N SER A 16 0.66 16.99 20.12
CA SER A 16 -0.18 18.06 20.64
C SER A 16 0.26 19.43 20.12
N ALA A 17 -0.67 20.19 19.56
CA ALA A 17 -0.47 21.59 19.18
C ALA A 17 -0.92 22.49 20.32
N ASP A 18 0.04 23.07 21.04
CA ASP A 18 -0.19 24.21 21.94
C ASP A 18 0.23 25.51 21.28
N GLY A 19 -0.73 26.42 21.20
CA GLY A 19 -0.65 27.83 21.41
C GLY A 19 0.17 28.74 20.50
N PHE A 20 -0.49 29.46 19.56
CA PHE A 20 -0.07 30.80 19.14
C PHE A 20 -1.27 31.78 19.14
N PRO A 21 -1.07 33.06 19.53
CA PRO A 21 -2.14 34.03 19.64
C PRO A 21 -2.52 34.66 18.29
N PRO A 22 -3.74 35.25 18.15
CA PRO A 22 -4.21 35.77 16.88
C PRO A 22 -3.62 37.14 16.53
N CYS A 23 -3.09 37.28 15.32
CA CYS A 23 -2.75 38.59 14.72
C CYS A 23 -4.00 39.23 14.15
N GLN A 24 -4.30 40.46 14.63
CA GLN A 24 -5.28 41.37 14.05
C GLN A 24 -4.65 42.14 12.86
N GLY A 25 -5.31 42.17 11.73
CA GLY A 25 -4.99 42.99 10.57
C GLY A 25 -6.28 43.43 9.84
N PRO A 26 -6.29 44.53 9.07
CA PRO A 26 -7.42 45.43 8.95
C PRO A 26 -8.53 45.02 7.97
N ALA A 27 -9.71 45.55 8.22
CA ALA A 27 -10.95 45.36 7.49
C ALA A 27 -10.91 45.89 6.04
N GLY A 28 -11.58 45.14 5.16
CA GLY A 28 -12.17 45.69 3.94
C GLY A 28 -11.93 44.88 2.69
N LEU A 29 -12.84 43.96 2.36
CA LEU A 29 -13.54 43.89 1.06
C LEU A 29 -14.41 42.59 1.06
N LEU A 30 -15.71 42.80 1.03
CA LEU A 30 -16.74 41.77 0.88
C LEU A 30 -16.62 41.13 -0.51
N PHE A 31 -16.11 39.90 -0.54
CA PHE A 31 -16.43 38.96 -1.60
C PHE A 31 -17.17 37.78 -0.96
N SER A 32 -18.47 37.71 -1.24
CA SER A 32 -19.34 36.59 -0.87
C SER A 32 -19.01 35.38 -1.76
N GLY A 33 -17.89 34.73 -1.49
CA GLY A 33 -17.59 33.38 -1.96
C GLY A 33 -17.72 32.47 -0.75
N HIS A 34 -18.68 31.56 -0.74
CA HIS A 34 -18.69 30.47 0.22
C HIS A 34 -17.43 29.63 0.02
N PHE A 35 -16.38 29.94 0.76
CA PHE A 35 -15.31 28.97 1.00
C PHE A 35 -15.94 27.86 1.85
N MET A 36 -16.44 26.83 1.21
CA MET A 36 -16.65 25.57 1.92
C MET A 36 -15.30 25.17 2.49
N SER A 37 -15.15 25.22 3.81
CA SER A 37 -14.01 24.62 4.51
C SER A 37 -13.89 23.19 3.97
N ALA A 38 -12.77 22.89 3.31
CA ALA A 38 -12.53 21.55 2.79
C ALA A 38 -12.69 20.57 3.96
N ALA A 39 -13.61 19.63 3.85
CA ALA A 39 -13.86 18.65 4.90
C ALA A 39 -12.57 17.85 5.11
N ILE A 40 -12.02 17.89 6.32
CA ILE A 40 -10.81 17.13 6.65
C ILE A 40 -11.23 15.68 6.84
N TYR A 41 -10.99 14.86 5.83
CA TYR A 41 -11.23 13.42 5.90
C TYR A 41 -10.07 12.71 6.59
N ASN A 42 -10.39 11.76 7.47
CA ASN A 42 -9.44 10.95 8.20
C ASN A 42 -10.10 9.63 8.62
N ARG A 43 -9.40 8.81 9.38
CA ARG A 43 -9.94 7.51 9.85
C ARG A 43 -11.27 7.64 10.62
N LYS A 44 -11.46 8.70 11.41
CA LYS A 44 -12.68 8.89 12.20
C LYS A 44 -13.84 9.51 11.40
N ASN A 45 -13.48 10.23 10.34
CA ASN A 45 -14.42 10.88 9.42
C ASN A 45 -13.98 10.62 7.97
N PRO A 46 -14.13 9.39 7.45
CA PRO A 46 -13.73 9.06 6.09
C PRO A 46 -14.69 9.66 5.06
N CYS A 47 -14.17 9.93 3.87
CA CYS A 47 -15.02 10.14 2.69
C CYS A 47 -15.62 8.80 2.28
N LEU A 48 -16.89 8.79 1.93
CA LEU A 48 -17.59 7.60 1.43
C LEU A 48 -17.59 7.64 -0.11
N ALA A 49 -16.53 7.11 -0.71
CA ALA A 49 -16.39 7.05 -2.17
C ALA A 49 -17.22 5.92 -2.77
N LYS A 50 -17.60 6.04 -4.05
CA LYS A 50 -18.25 4.96 -4.81
C LYS A 50 -17.31 4.40 -5.85
N LEU A 51 -17.53 3.14 -6.22
CA LEU A 51 -16.83 2.53 -7.33
C LEU A 51 -17.38 3.08 -8.65
N LYS A 52 -16.52 3.72 -9.46
CA LYS A 52 -16.85 4.13 -10.86
C LYS A 52 -16.52 3.01 -11.84
N LYS A 53 -15.36 2.34 -11.62
CA LYS A 53 -14.87 1.33 -12.55
C LYS A 53 -13.92 0.37 -11.85
N ALA A 54 -14.00 -0.91 -12.19
CA ALA A 54 -13.03 -1.93 -11.85
C ALA A 54 -12.69 -2.74 -13.10
N VAL A 55 -11.39 -2.84 -13.43
CA VAL A 55 -10.91 -3.59 -14.58
C VAL A 55 -9.76 -4.49 -14.17
N ARG A 56 -9.81 -5.75 -14.53
CA ARG A 56 -8.68 -6.65 -14.38
C ARG A 56 -7.59 -6.28 -15.39
N LEU A 57 -6.38 -6.00 -14.90
CA LEU A 57 -5.21 -5.65 -15.71
C LEU A 57 -4.41 -6.87 -16.15
N SER A 58 -4.34 -7.88 -15.28
CA SER A 58 -3.72 -9.16 -15.62
C SER A 58 -4.71 -10.03 -16.42
N ALA A 59 -4.22 -10.72 -17.44
CA ALA A 59 -5.06 -11.67 -18.18
C ALA A 59 -5.52 -12.85 -17.28
N PRO A 60 -6.59 -13.57 -17.63
CA PRO A 60 -7.10 -14.70 -16.84
C PRO A 60 -6.06 -15.79 -16.58
N GLU A 61 -5.12 -15.99 -17.48
CA GLU A 61 -4.06 -16.98 -17.43
C GLU A 61 -2.91 -16.58 -16.48
N SER A 62 -2.85 -15.31 -16.06
CA SER A 62 -1.88 -14.89 -15.07
C SER A 62 -2.17 -15.54 -13.72
N PRO A 63 -1.12 -15.99 -13.00
CA PRO A 63 -1.27 -16.44 -11.62
C PRO A 63 -1.59 -15.30 -10.64
N LYS A 64 -1.58 -14.06 -11.12
CA LYS A 64 -1.95 -12.86 -10.35
C LYS A 64 -3.33 -12.35 -10.79
N ASP A 65 -4.03 -11.71 -9.85
CA ASP A 65 -5.25 -10.97 -10.11
C ASP A 65 -4.97 -9.50 -9.74
N THR A 66 -4.42 -8.76 -10.70
CA THR A 66 -4.16 -7.31 -10.54
C THR A 66 -5.25 -6.53 -11.22
N ARG A 67 -5.80 -5.54 -10.52
CA ARG A 67 -6.94 -4.74 -10.98
C ARG A 67 -6.68 -3.26 -10.88
N HIS A 68 -7.28 -2.53 -11.80
CA HIS A 68 -7.44 -1.09 -11.78
C HIS A 68 -8.80 -0.73 -11.20
N TYR A 69 -8.82 0.21 -10.26
CA TYR A 69 -10.05 0.75 -9.66
C TYR A 69 -10.09 2.25 -9.86
N GLU A 70 -11.26 2.77 -10.22
CA GLU A 70 -11.56 4.19 -10.24
C GLU A 70 -12.65 4.46 -9.20
N LEU A 71 -12.35 5.27 -8.19
CA LEU A 71 -13.28 5.66 -7.13
C LEU A 71 -13.72 7.10 -7.34
N ASP A 72 -15.02 7.36 -7.20
CA ASP A 72 -15.63 8.66 -7.37
C ASP A 72 -15.34 9.57 -6.18
N LEU A 73 -14.78 10.73 -6.45
CA LEU A 73 -14.53 11.80 -5.49
C LEU A 73 -15.40 13.05 -5.75
N SER A 74 -16.33 12.97 -6.72
CA SER A 74 -17.19 14.09 -7.09
C SER A 74 -17.90 14.68 -5.87
N GLY A 75 -17.85 15.99 -5.70
CA GLY A 75 -18.50 16.71 -4.59
C GLY A 75 -17.83 16.52 -3.21
N SER A 76 -16.79 15.70 -3.09
CA SER A 76 -16.10 15.50 -1.81
C SER A 76 -15.20 16.68 -1.40
N GLY A 77 -14.70 17.44 -2.38
CA GLY A 77 -13.65 18.44 -2.17
C GLY A 77 -12.28 17.87 -1.82
N MET A 78 -12.11 16.52 -1.94
CA MET A 78 -10.86 15.83 -1.66
C MET A 78 -9.83 16.13 -2.75
N THR A 79 -8.63 16.53 -2.36
CA THR A 79 -7.51 16.78 -3.27
C THR A 79 -6.35 15.87 -2.92
N PHE A 80 -5.52 15.56 -3.92
CA PHE A 80 -4.31 14.77 -3.76
C PHE A 80 -3.27 15.15 -4.82
N GLU A 81 -2.04 14.80 -4.55
CA GLU A 81 -0.92 14.95 -5.48
C GLU A 81 -0.31 13.58 -5.83
N PRO A 82 0.27 13.42 -7.02
CA PRO A 82 1.03 12.23 -7.36
C PRO A 82 2.10 11.92 -6.31
N GLY A 83 2.11 10.68 -5.81
CA GLY A 83 2.93 10.25 -4.68
C GLY A 83 2.20 10.25 -3.33
N ASP A 84 0.93 10.66 -3.27
CA ASP A 84 0.04 10.37 -2.15
C ASP A 84 -0.48 8.94 -2.21
N SER A 85 -1.01 8.49 -1.09
CA SER A 85 -1.71 7.20 -1.00
C SER A 85 -3.17 7.42 -0.64
N LEU A 86 -4.04 6.55 -1.15
CA LEU A 86 -5.43 6.46 -0.69
C LEU A 86 -5.50 5.44 0.45
N ALA A 87 -5.99 5.89 1.59
CA ALA A 87 -6.34 5.01 2.70
C ALA A 87 -7.72 4.39 2.43
N VAL A 88 -7.81 3.08 2.45
CA VAL A 88 -9.07 2.32 2.35
C VAL A 88 -9.32 1.63 3.68
N LEU A 89 -10.54 1.77 4.22
CA LEU A 89 -11.00 1.07 5.40
C LEU A 89 -11.81 -0.16 4.94
N PRO A 90 -11.23 -1.35 4.94
CA PRO A 90 -11.91 -2.56 4.47
C PRO A 90 -12.77 -3.18 5.55
N THR A 91 -13.63 -4.12 5.15
CA THR A 91 -14.27 -5.07 6.05
C THR A 91 -13.56 -6.43 5.99
N ASN A 92 -13.73 -7.26 7.02
CA ASN A 92 -13.31 -8.65 6.98
C ASN A 92 -14.18 -9.49 6.03
N ASP A 93 -13.67 -10.65 5.65
CA ASP A 93 -14.42 -11.61 4.85
C ASP A 93 -15.58 -12.20 5.69
N PRO A 94 -16.83 -12.13 5.19
CA PRO A 94 -17.99 -12.67 5.93
C PRO A 94 -17.88 -14.16 6.21
N GLY A 95 -17.29 -14.94 5.32
CA GLY A 95 -17.09 -16.38 5.54
C GLY A 95 -16.16 -16.66 6.72
N LEU A 96 -15.06 -15.92 6.82
CA LEU A 96 -14.15 -16.00 7.96
C LEU A 96 -14.83 -15.54 9.27
N VAL A 97 -15.70 -14.51 9.21
CA VAL A 97 -16.48 -14.06 10.36
C VAL A 97 -17.39 -15.17 10.87
N GLU A 98 -18.12 -15.86 9.97
CA GLU A 98 -18.97 -16.99 10.36
C GLU A 98 -18.16 -18.14 10.99
N GLU A 99 -16.98 -18.44 10.47
CA GLU A 99 -16.10 -19.45 11.06
C GLU A 99 -15.64 -19.06 12.47
N VAL A 100 -15.31 -17.78 12.68
CA VAL A 100 -14.94 -17.28 14.02
C VAL A 100 -16.12 -17.35 14.98
N LEU A 101 -17.32 -16.94 14.56
CA LEU A 101 -18.55 -17.03 15.36
C LEU A 101 -18.86 -18.48 15.75
N ALA A 102 -18.77 -19.41 14.79
CA ALA A 102 -18.97 -20.83 15.05
C ALA A 102 -17.93 -21.38 16.05
N ALA A 103 -16.67 -21.02 15.93
CA ALA A 103 -15.62 -21.45 16.85
C ALA A 103 -15.80 -20.88 18.27
N LEU A 104 -16.35 -19.67 18.39
CA LEU A 104 -16.72 -19.05 19.67
C LEU A 104 -18.00 -19.68 20.27
N GLY A 105 -18.83 -20.32 19.45
CA GLY A 105 -20.18 -20.81 19.85
C GLY A 105 -21.21 -19.69 19.99
N CYS A 106 -21.01 -18.58 19.21
CA CYS A 106 -21.89 -17.42 19.23
C CYS A 106 -22.77 -17.35 17.99
N SER A 107 -23.94 -16.71 18.11
CA SER A 107 -24.87 -16.44 17.00
C SER A 107 -24.44 -15.28 16.12
N GLY A 108 -23.70 -14.33 16.72
CA GLY A 108 -23.34 -13.05 16.14
C GLY A 108 -24.29 -11.91 16.51
N ASP A 109 -25.44 -12.19 17.12
CA ASP A 109 -26.44 -11.20 17.52
C ASP A 109 -26.20 -10.66 18.95
N GLU A 110 -25.18 -11.18 19.64
CA GLU A 110 -24.81 -10.77 20.97
C GLU A 110 -24.44 -9.29 20.99
N ALA A 111 -25.05 -8.55 21.93
CA ALA A 111 -24.77 -7.13 22.09
C ALA A 111 -23.37 -6.92 22.66
N VAL A 112 -22.56 -6.11 21.97
CA VAL A 112 -21.20 -5.75 22.38
C VAL A 112 -20.96 -4.26 22.11
N ASN A 113 -19.89 -3.74 22.68
CA ASN A 113 -19.30 -2.48 22.21
C ASN A 113 -18.14 -2.82 21.26
N ASP A 114 -18.04 -2.12 20.15
CA ASP A 114 -16.89 -2.23 19.25
C ASP A 114 -15.62 -1.63 19.89
N LEU A 115 -14.50 -1.65 19.16
CA LEU A 115 -13.23 -1.12 19.64
C LEU A 115 -13.16 0.43 19.69
N ASP A 116 -14.23 1.11 19.27
CA ASP A 116 -14.43 2.56 19.45
C ASP A 116 -15.53 2.85 20.52
N ALA A 117 -15.87 1.84 21.33
CA ALA A 117 -16.89 1.88 22.38
C ALA A 117 -18.31 2.21 21.86
N LYS A 118 -18.62 1.89 20.60
CA LYS A 118 -19.95 2.05 20.02
C LYS A 118 -20.75 0.76 20.20
N PRO A 119 -22.01 0.85 20.67
CA PRO A 119 -22.90 -0.31 20.75
C PRO A 119 -23.14 -0.93 19.37
N THR A 120 -23.02 -2.25 19.27
CA THR A 120 -23.21 -3.01 18.03
C THR A 120 -23.47 -4.49 18.34
N THR A 121 -23.57 -5.34 17.33
CA THR A 121 -23.58 -6.80 17.49
C THR A 121 -22.17 -7.38 17.36
N LEU A 122 -21.95 -8.58 17.88
CA LEU A 122 -20.68 -9.27 17.74
C LEU A 122 -20.30 -9.46 16.25
N ARG A 123 -21.27 -9.82 15.40
CA ARG A 123 -21.09 -9.97 13.96
C ARG A 123 -20.58 -8.69 13.31
N GLU A 124 -21.23 -7.57 13.55
CA GLU A 124 -20.83 -6.29 13.00
C GLU A 124 -19.46 -5.82 13.52
N ALA A 125 -19.17 -6.07 14.80
CA ALA A 125 -17.84 -5.79 15.35
C ALA A 125 -16.75 -6.63 14.66
N LEU A 126 -17.02 -7.91 14.37
CA LEU A 126 -16.09 -8.78 13.64
C LEU A 126 -15.96 -8.40 12.16
N ILE A 127 -17.01 -7.93 11.52
CA ILE A 127 -16.97 -7.48 10.11
C ILE A 127 -16.13 -6.21 9.97
N SER A 128 -16.36 -5.21 10.82
CA SER A 128 -15.89 -3.84 10.55
C SER A 128 -14.86 -3.28 11.54
N SER A 129 -14.79 -3.83 12.76
CA SER A 129 -13.98 -3.25 13.84
C SER A 129 -12.76 -4.10 14.20
N CYS A 130 -12.92 -5.43 14.32
CA CYS A 130 -11.90 -6.35 14.81
C CYS A 130 -11.02 -6.92 13.69
N ALA A 131 -9.70 -6.85 13.84
CA ALA A 131 -8.75 -7.47 12.91
C ALA A 131 -8.60 -8.97 13.20
N ILE A 132 -9.47 -9.80 12.63
CA ILE A 132 -9.48 -11.27 12.86
C ILE A 132 -8.43 -12.04 12.04
N THR A 133 -7.74 -11.39 11.12
CA THR A 133 -6.60 -11.93 10.35
C THR A 133 -5.24 -11.58 10.98
N VAL A 134 -5.22 -10.75 12.01
CA VAL A 134 -4.00 -10.32 12.71
C VAL A 134 -4.11 -10.70 14.17
N ILE A 135 -3.11 -11.41 14.67
CA ILE A 135 -3.10 -11.92 16.02
C ILE A 135 -2.51 -10.89 16.98
N ASP A 136 -3.25 -10.53 18.02
CA ASP A 136 -2.75 -9.69 19.12
C ASP A 136 -2.15 -10.55 20.24
N LYS A 137 -1.12 -10.04 20.89
CA LYS A 137 -0.51 -10.68 22.07
C LYS A 137 -1.52 -10.84 23.22
N LYS A 138 -2.47 -9.91 23.38
CA LYS A 138 -3.54 -10.00 24.38
C LYS A 138 -4.43 -11.22 24.15
N PHE A 139 -4.78 -11.50 22.89
CA PHE A 139 -5.57 -12.68 22.52
C PHE A 139 -4.82 -13.98 22.88
N LEU A 140 -3.52 -14.06 22.55
CA LEU A 140 -2.71 -15.24 22.91
C LEU A 140 -2.59 -15.41 24.42
N GLN A 141 -2.39 -14.32 25.18
CA GLN A 141 -2.35 -14.37 26.64
C GLN A 141 -3.69 -14.82 27.25
N ALA A 142 -4.80 -14.35 26.68
CA ALA A 142 -6.14 -14.80 27.12
C ALA A 142 -6.33 -16.32 26.88
N ILE A 143 -5.87 -16.86 25.75
CA ILE A 143 -5.87 -18.31 25.49
C ILE A 143 -5.04 -19.03 26.56
N VAL A 144 -3.80 -18.63 26.80
CA VAL A 144 -2.93 -19.25 27.79
C VAL A 144 -3.57 -19.25 29.18
N THR A 145 -4.17 -18.12 29.58
CA THR A 145 -4.83 -17.98 30.88
C THR A 145 -6.04 -18.91 31.02
N LYS A 146 -6.85 -19.03 29.95
CA LYS A 146 -8.09 -19.84 29.95
C LYS A 146 -7.83 -21.34 29.85
N VAL A 147 -6.79 -21.75 29.15
CA VAL A 147 -6.50 -23.15 28.84
C VAL A 147 -5.52 -23.77 29.83
N GLY A 148 -4.59 -22.97 30.35
CA GLY A 148 -3.56 -23.43 31.29
C GLY A 148 -2.51 -24.33 30.66
N GLU A 149 -2.22 -25.46 31.30
CA GLU A 149 -1.14 -26.39 30.93
C GLU A 149 -1.15 -26.85 29.46
N PRO A 150 -2.27 -27.17 28.82
CA PRO A 150 -2.29 -27.50 27.39
C PRO A 150 -1.77 -26.39 26.45
N ALA A 151 -1.70 -25.15 26.93
CA ALA A 151 -1.11 -24.02 26.18
C ALA A 151 0.30 -23.62 26.68
N ALA A 152 1.01 -24.46 27.43
CA ALA A 152 2.32 -24.18 27.95
C ALA A 152 3.35 -23.81 26.87
N ALA A 153 3.37 -24.53 25.74
CA ALA A 153 4.24 -24.24 24.62
C ALA A 153 3.98 -22.83 24.02
N LEU A 154 2.73 -22.39 23.96
CA LEU A 154 2.36 -21.04 23.54
C LEU A 154 2.81 -20.02 24.59
N ALA A 155 2.66 -20.30 25.87
CA ALA A 155 3.11 -19.43 26.97
C ALA A 155 4.62 -19.16 26.89
N GLU A 156 5.43 -20.19 26.60
CA GLU A 156 6.88 -20.06 26.42
C GLU A 156 7.25 -19.14 25.25
N LEU A 157 6.45 -19.08 24.19
CA LEU A 157 6.68 -18.18 23.05
C LEU A 157 6.35 -16.72 23.35
N LEU A 158 5.57 -16.44 24.41
CA LEU A 158 5.12 -15.09 24.73
C LEU A 158 6.15 -14.28 25.53
N VAL A 159 7.26 -14.89 25.98
CA VAL A 159 8.33 -14.16 26.67
C VAL A 159 9.09 -13.22 25.72
N PRO A 160 9.60 -12.08 26.22
CA PRO A 160 10.24 -11.08 25.35
C PRO A 160 11.43 -11.61 24.56
N GLU A 161 12.19 -12.55 25.12
CA GLU A 161 13.40 -13.15 24.57
C GLU A 161 13.12 -14.01 23.33
N ARG A 162 11.88 -14.48 23.15
CA ARG A 162 11.46 -15.36 22.05
C ARG A 162 10.65 -14.63 20.96
N LYS A 163 10.81 -13.32 20.86
CA LYS A 163 10.05 -12.50 19.88
C LYS A 163 10.17 -13.01 18.43
N GLU A 164 11.37 -13.44 18.01
CA GLU A 164 11.59 -13.96 16.66
C GLU A 164 10.94 -15.34 16.46
N ASP A 165 10.99 -16.20 17.46
CA ASP A 165 10.32 -17.51 17.42
C ASP A 165 8.81 -17.35 17.38
N LEU A 166 8.27 -16.42 18.18
CA LEU A 166 6.85 -16.08 18.14
C LEU A 166 6.46 -15.58 16.74
N ALA A 167 7.24 -14.68 16.13
CA ALA A 167 6.97 -14.19 14.79
C ALA A 167 6.95 -15.32 13.74
N LYS A 168 7.90 -16.27 13.82
CA LYS A 168 7.92 -17.47 12.97
C LYS A 168 6.70 -18.37 13.21
N TYR A 169 6.33 -18.56 14.47
CA TYR A 169 5.17 -19.39 14.84
C TYR A 169 3.86 -18.78 14.34
N LEU A 170 3.71 -17.46 14.40
CA LEU A 170 2.53 -16.74 13.95
C LEU A 170 2.43 -16.60 12.42
N TYR A 171 3.53 -16.86 11.71
CA TYR A 171 3.54 -16.71 10.26
C TYR A 171 2.49 -17.60 9.57
N GLY A 172 1.58 -16.95 8.82
CA GLY A 172 0.48 -17.61 8.11
C GLY A 172 -0.65 -18.14 9.00
N ARG A 173 -0.70 -17.73 10.28
CA ARG A 173 -1.82 -18.00 11.19
C ARG A 173 -2.74 -16.78 11.30
N GLU A 174 -3.99 -17.03 11.60
CA GLU A 174 -5.03 -16.07 11.90
C GLU A 174 -5.72 -16.43 13.23
N VAL A 175 -6.60 -15.59 13.72
CA VAL A 175 -7.33 -15.79 14.98
C VAL A 175 -8.08 -17.13 14.99
N ILE A 176 -8.70 -17.49 13.87
CA ILE A 176 -9.45 -18.75 13.74
C ILE A 176 -8.58 -20.00 14.01
N ASP A 177 -7.30 -19.98 13.63
CA ASP A 177 -6.43 -21.14 13.86
C ASP A 177 -6.25 -21.43 15.35
N PHE A 178 -6.17 -20.39 16.17
CA PHE A 178 -6.05 -20.54 17.62
C PHE A 178 -7.36 -20.95 18.29
N LEU A 179 -8.49 -20.45 17.80
CA LEU A 179 -9.81 -20.88 18.31
C LEU A 179 -10.05 -22.36 18.03
N LEU A 180 -9.60 -22.88 16.88
CA LEU A 180 -9.69 -24.30 16.52
C LEU A 180 -8.66 -25.15 17.25
N GLU A 181 -7.45 -24.63 17.49
CA GLU A 181 -6.38 -25.34 18.22
C GLU A 181 -6.67 -25.43 19.73
N TYR A 182 -7.35 -24.42 20.29
CA TYR A 182 -7.68 -24.34 21.71
C TYR A 182 -9.19 -24.17 21.95
N PRO A 183 -10.03 -25.16 21.60
CA PRO A 183 -11.50 -25.05 21.69
C PRO A 183 -12.02 -24.93 23.14
N GLN A 184 -11.18 -25.25 24.15
CA GLN A 184 -11.46 -25.04 25.56
C GLN A 184 -11.33 -23.56 25.99
N ALA A 185 -10.69 -22.71 25.22
CA ALA A 185 -10.59 -21.27 25.51
C ALA A 185 -11.95 -20.59 25.25
N LYS A 186 -12.87 -20.66 26.21
CA LYS A 186 -14.18 -20.02 26.10
C LYS A 186 -14.07 -18.52 26.35
N PHE A 187 -14.61 -17.73 25.44
CA PHE A 187 -14.68 -16.29 25.53
C PHE A 187 -16.12 -15.81 25.64
N GLU A 188 -16.36 -14.87 26.53
CA GLU A 188 -17.55 -14.05 26.44
C GLU A 188 -17.44 -13.10 25.28
N PRO A 189 -18.53 -12.74 24.55
CA PRO A 189 -18.49 -11.93 23.34
C PRO A 189 -17.71 -10.62 23.49
N GLN A 190 -18.00 -9.83 24.54
CA GLN A 190 -17.31 -8.57 24.80
C GLN A 190 -15.83 -8.76 25.18
N GLU A 191 -15.52 -9.82 25.91
CA GLU A 191 -14.14 -10.17 26.23
C GLU A 191 -13.34 -10.49 24.97
N PHE A 192 -13.92 -11.28 24.05
CA PHE A 192 -13.26 -11.58 22.78
C PHE A 192 -12.94 -10.31 21.98
N VAL A 193 -13.93 -9.43 21.81
CA VAL A 193 -13.72 -8.14 21.11
C VAL A 193 -12.57 -7.36 21.76
N ALA A 194 -12.51 -7.29 23.08
CA ALA A 194 -11.47 -6.53 23.81
C ALA A 194 -10.04 -7.11 23.63
N THR A 195 -9.91 -8.36 23.19
CA THR A 195 -8.61 -8.98 22.87
C THR A 195 -8.13 -8.70 21.46
N GLN A 196 -8.96 -8.13 20.60
CA GLN A 196 -8.62 -7.90 19.19
C GLN A 196 -7.98 -6.51 18.97
N LYS A 197 -7.26 -6.38 17.86
CA LYS A 197 -6.85 -5.08 17.28
C LYS A 197 -7.96 -4.52 16.40
N LYS A 198 -7.93 -3.22 16.17
CA LYS A 198 -8.80 -2.60 15.15
C LYS A 198 -8.41 -3.07 13.76
N VAL A 199 -9.40 -3.23 12.89
CA VAL A 199 -9.16 -3.44 11.45
C VAL A 199 -8.21 -2.35 10.96
N LEU A 200 -7.16 -2.79 10.24
CA LEU A 200 -6.14 -1.88 9.75
C LEU A 200 -6.57 -1.26 8.43
N ILE A 201 -6.39 0.04 8.33
CA ILE A 201 -6.48 0.73 7.04
C ILE A 201 -5.38 0.20 6.11
N ARG A 202 -5.67 0.14 4.82
CA ARG A 202 -4.66 -0.15 3.81
C ARG A 202 -4.37 1.08 2.98
N LEU A 203 -3.11 1.43 2.89
CA LEU A 203 -2.63 2.52 2.04
C LEU A 203 -2.29 1.95 0.66
N TYR A 204 -2.86 2.55 -0.37
CA TYR A 204 -2.55 2.23 -1.76
C TYR A 204 -1.99 3.48 -2.44
N SER A 205 -0.81 3.38 -3.03
CA SER A 205 -0.24 4.47 -3.84
C SER A 205 -1.22 4.84 -4.95
N ILE A 206 -1.55 6.12 -5.05
CA ILE A 206 -2.52 6.62 -6.05
C ILE A 206 -1.91 6.48 -7.44
N SER A 207 -2.70 5.93 -8.38
CA SER A 207 -2.28 5.68 -9.76
C SER A 207 -2.89 6.64 -10.79
N SER A 208 -3.37 7.81 -10.33
CA SER A 208 -3.91 8.88 -11.18
C SER A 208 -3.38 10.26 -10.78
N SER A 209 -3.40 11.18 -11.73
CA SER A 209 -3.23 12.63 -11.47
C SER A 209 -4.59 13.28 -11.30
N LEU A 210 -4.75 14.14 -10.29
CA LEU A 210 -5.97 14.93 -10.09
C LEU A 210 -6.21 15.91 -11.26
N LYS A 211 -5.14 16.37 -11.92
CA LYS A 211 -5.26 17.25 -13.10
C LYS A 211 -5.81 16.52 -14.33
N ALA A 212 -5.50 15.22 -14.47
CA ALA A 212 -6.03 14.39 -15.54
C ALA A 212 -7.43 13.85 -15.21
N HIS A 213 -7.70 13.60 -13.93
CA HIS A 213 -8.95 13.00 -13.43
C HIS A 213 -9.47 13.76 -12.21
N PRO A 214 -10.08 14.97 -12.39
CA PRO A 214 -10.44 15.87 -11.27
C PRO A 214 -11.54 15.32 -10.34
N GLU A 215 -12.29 14.33 -10.79
CA GLU A 215 -13.42 13.76 -10.03
C GLU A 215 -13.20 12.30 -9.60
N SER A 216 -12.00 11.76 -9.78
CA SER A 216 -11.75 10.37 -9.40
C SER A 216 -10.32 10.13 -8.95
N VAL A 217 -10.15 9.15 -8.08
CA VAL A 217 -8.86 8.61 -7.68
C VAL A 217 -8.74 7.18 -8.19
N HIS A 218 -7.59 6.84 -8.78
CA HIS A 218 -7.36 5.51 -9.33
C HIS A 218 -6.35 4.73 -8.49
N LEU A 219 -6.55 3.42 -8.42
CA LEU A 219 -5.68 2.48 -7.73
C LEU A 219 -5.26 1.34 -8.65
N THR A 220 -4.08 0.78 -8.40
CA THR A 220 -3.59 -0.45 -9.03
C THR A 220 -3.33 -1.45 -7.91
N VAL A 221 -4.17 -2.49 -7.81
CA VAL A 221 -4.17 -3.39 -6.66
C VAL A 221 -4.06 -4.84 -7.09
N ALA A 222 -3.06 -5.56 -6.57
CA ALA A 222 -3.00 -7.02 -6.69
C ALA A 222 -3.84 -7.65 -5.58
N THR A 223 -4.76 -8.53 -5.96
CA THR A 223 -5.60 -9.26 -5.02
C THR A 223 -4.79 -10.38 -4.37
N VAL A 224 -4.67 -10.32 -3.06
CA VAL A 224 -3.86 -11.28 -2.28
C VAL A 224 -4.72 -12.48 -1.89
N ARG A 225 -4.38 -13.65 -2.43
CA ARG A 225 -4.93 -14.95 -2.05
C ARG A 225 -3.79 -15.94 -1.98
N TYR A 226 -3.73 -16.71 -0.92
CA TYR A 226 -2.71 -17.74 -0.74
C TYR A 226 -3.22 -18.88 0.12
N GLU A 227 -2.47 -19.96 0.18
CA GLU A 227 -2.74 -21.08 1.08
C GLU A 227 -1.69 -21.13 2.17
N SER A 228 -2.15 -21.30 3.40
CA SER A 228 -1.28 -21.52 4.56
C SER A 228 -1.97 -22.46 5.53
N ARG A 229 -1.23 -23.48 5.99
CA ARG A 229 -1.71 -24.49 6.96
C ARG A 229 -3.00 -25.19 6.51
N GLY A 230 -3.08 -25.49 5.19
CA GLY A 230 -4.25 -26.15 4.60
C GLY A 230 -5.51 -25.29 4.53
N ARG A 231 -5.40 -23.97 4.73
CA ARG A 231 -6.50 -23.01 4.66
C ARG A 231 -6.24 -21.92 3.63
N LYS A 232 -7.28 -21.52 2.92
CA LYS A 232 -7.23 -20.31 2.08
C LYS A 232 -7.11 -19.09 2.97
N ARG A 233 -6.24 -18.18 2.60
CA ARG A 233 -6.02 -16.89 3.25
C ARG A 233 -6.30 -15.76 2.28
N LEU A 234 -6.97 -14.73 2.76
CA LEU A 234 -7.41 -13.60 1.96
C LEU A 234 -6.80 -12.31 2.50
N GLY A 235 -6.18 -11.53 1.63
CA GLY A 235 -5.76 -10.17 1.99
C GLY A 235 -6.99 -9.30 2.23
N VAL A 236 -7.19 -8.80 3.45
CA VAL A 236 -8.44 -8.14 3.87
C VAL A 236 -8.87 -7.03 2.93
N ALA A 237 -7.99 -6.06 2.66
CA ALA A 237 -8.35 -4.90 1.82
C ALA A 237 -8.38 -5.22 0.33
N SER A 238 -7.45 -6.05 -0.17
CA SER A 238 -7.39 -6.37 -1.59
C SER A 238 -8.56 -7.23 -2.05
N THR A 239 -9.00 -8.20 -1.23
CA THR A 239 -10.21 -8.98 -1.52
C THR A 239 -11.49 -8.21 -1.22
N TYR A 240 -11.48 -7.26 -0.26
CA TYR A 240 -12.58 -6.32 -0.09
C TYR A 240 -12.86 -5.57 -1.40
N LEU A 241 -11.83 -4.97 -1.99
CA LEU A 241 -11.96 -4.27 -3.26
C LEU A 241 -12.30 -5.19 -4.44
N ALA A 242 -11.83 -6.45 -4.43
CA ALA A 242 -12.03 -7.36 -5.55
C ALA A 242 -13.37 -8.09 -5.55
N GLU A 243 -13.98 -8.31 -4.38
CA GLU A 243 -15.08 -9.27 -4.20
C GLU A 243 -16.26 -8.72 -3.39
N ARG A 244 -16.07 -7.65 -2.60
CA ARG A 244 -17.08 -7.17 -1.64
C ARG A 244 -17.58 -5.76 -1.88
N ILE A 245 -17.13 -5.11 -2.97
CA ILE A 245 -17.64 -3.81 -3.38
C ILE A 245 -18.35 -3.90 -4.74
N ASP A 246 -19.38 -3.11 -4.89
CA ASP A 246 -20.12 -2.89 -6.11
C ASP A 246 -20.39 -1.37 -6.30
N GLU A 247 -21.17 -1.01 -7.29
CA GLU A 247 -21.54 0.37 -7.60
C GLU A 247 -22.34 1.08 -6.50
N ASN A 248 -22.98 0.31 -5.58
CA ASN A 248 -23.77 0.84 -4.48
C ASN A 248 -22.98 0.90 -3.16
N THR A 249 -21.85 0.22 -3.12
CA THR A 249 -21.02 0.15 -1.91
C THR A 249 -20.35 1.50 -1.62
N LEU A 250 -20.54 2.01 -0.41
CA LEU A 250 -19.84 3.18 0.08
C LEU A 250 -18.50 2.73 0.67
N ILE A 251 -17.41 3.15 0.05
CA ILE A 251 -16.04 2.77 0.40
C ILE A 251 -15.44 3.85 1.31
N PRO A 252 -15.26 3.60 2.61
CA PRO A 252 -14.68 4.60 3.49
C PRO A 252 -13.20 4.80 3.17
N THR A 253 -12.82 6.06 2.84
CA THR A 253 -11.48 6.36 2.35
C THR A 253 -11.05 7.79 2.70
N PHE A 254 -9.76 8.06 2.68
CA PHE A 254 -9.18 9.40 2.82
C PHE A 254 -7.77 9.44 2.20
N ILE A 255 -7.28 10.65 1.91
CA ILE A 255 -5.92 10.83 1.39
C ILE A 255 -4.92 10.78 2.55
N ASN A 256 -3.86 10.01 2.35
CA ASN A 256 -2.68 10.00 3.20
C ASN A 256 -1.52 10.65 2.43
N PRO A 257 -1.08 11.86 2.81
CA PRO A 257 -0.04 12.58 2.09
C PRO A 257 1.29 11.84 2.05
N GLY A 258 1.88 11.73 0.88
CA GLY A 258 3.19 11.12 0.67
C GLY A 258 4.31 12.02 1.21
N LYS A 259 5.23 11.43 1.99
CA LYS A 259 6.37 12.16 2.57
C LYS A 259 7.55 12.19 1.60
N GLY A 260 7.62 13.23 0.74
CA GLY A 260 8.78 13.47 -0.10
C GLY A 260 8.86 12.65 -1.39
N PHE A 261 7.86 11.81 -1.69
CA PHE A 261 7.76 11.08 -2.96
C PHE A 261 6.96 11.94 -3.95
N ARG A 262 7.61 13.00 -4.48
CA ARG A 262 7.00 14.03 -5.33
C ARG A 262 7.77 14.21 -6.63
N LEU A 263 7.10 14.63 -7.69
CA LEU A 263 7.76 15.11 -8.91
C LEU A 263 8.52 16.41 -8.64
N PRO A 264 9.54 16.75 -9.45
CA PRO A 264 10.05 18.11 -9.53
C PRO A 264 8.98 19.04 -10.13
N GLU A 265 9.17 20.36 -9.98
CA GLU A 265 8.31 21.36 -10.60
C GLU A 265 8.24 21.15 -12.13
N PRO A 266 7.09 21.40 -12.76
CA PRO A 266 6.88 21.11 -14.19
C PRO A 266 7.90 21.78 -15.13
N GLU A 267 8.34 22.98 -14.78
CA GLU A 267 9.30 23.78 -15.55
C GLU A 267 10.74 23.30 -15.39
N ALA A 268 11.00 22.46 -14.36
CA ALA A 268 12.34 21.93 -14.12
C ALA A 268 12.72 20.93 -15.21
N THR A 269 13.93 21.09 -15.75
CA THR A 269 14.50 20.14 -16.71
C THR A 269 15.11 18.92 -16.06
N THR A 270 15.00 18.78 -14.75
CA THR A 270 15.49 17.65 -13.96
C THR A 270 14.93 16.33 -14.48
N PRO A 271 15.78 15.40 -14.92
CA PRO A 271 15.32 14.09 -15.38
C PRO A 271 14.74 13.27 -14.22
N VAL A 272 13.80 12.39 -14.53
CA VAL A 272 13.22 11.46 -13.55
C VAL A 272 13.40 10.02 -14.05
N ILE A 273 13.90 9.16 -13.18
CA ILE A 273 14.06 7.71 -13.42
C ILE A 273 13.14 7.00 -12.44
N MET A 274 12.25 6.19 -12.96
CA MET A 274 11.17 5.53 -12.20
C MET A 274 11.33 4.02 -12.30
N CYS A 275 11.44 3.33 -11.17
CA CYS A 275 11.53 1.87 -11.12
C CYS A 275 10.35 1.31 -10.29
N GLY A 276 9.37 0.69 -11.00
CA GLY A 276 8.12 0.23 -10.39
C GLY A 276 7.61 -1.08 -10.95
N PRO A 277 8.19 -2.22 -10.57
CA PRO A 277 7.66 -3.52 -10.97
C PRO A 277 6.37 -3.87 -10.23
N GLY A 278 5.49 -4.63 -10.91
CA GLY A 278 4.20 -5.03 -10.38
C GLY A 278 3.31 -3.84 -10.06
N THR A 279 2.67 -3.86 -8.88
CA THR A 279 1.84 -2.75 -8.41
C THR A 279 2.63 -1.49 -8.04
N GLY A 280 3.97 -1.57 -7.96
CA GLY A 280 4.85 -0.40 -7.84
C GLY A 280 4.76 0.57 -9.01
N ILE A 281 4.10 0.19 -10.11
CA ILE A 281 3.79 1.06 -11.24
C ILE A 281 2.80 2.18 -10.90
N ALA A 282 2.00 2.01 -9.85
CA ALA A 282 0.88 2.89 -9.50
C ALA A 282 1.28 4.38 -9.42
N PRO A 283 2.23 4.82 -8.58
CA PRO A 283 2.59 6.23 -8.51
C PRO A 283 3.24 6.74 -9.79
N PHE A 284 3.88 5.89 -10.58
CA PHE A 284 4.52 6.30 -11.83
C PHE A 284 3.52 6.53 -12.96
N ARG A 285 2.39 5.80 -12.94
CA ARG A 285 1.26 6.15 -13.80
C ARG A 285 0.72 7.55 -13.44
N ALA A 286 0.53 7.83 -12.16
CA ALA A 286 0.14 9.17 -11.70
C ALA A 286 1.16 10.24 -12.12
N PHE A 287 2.46 9.95 -11.99
CA PHE A 287 3.53 10.86 -12.39
C PHE A 287 3.48 11.18 -13.90
N LEU A 288 3.29 10.19 -14.75
CA LEU A 288 3.23 10.41 -16.21
C LEU A 288 1.95 11.14 -16.62
N GLN A 289 0.81 10.87 -15.99
CA GLN A 289 -0.42 11.65 -16.19
C GLN A 289 -0.23 13.12 -15.78
N GLU A 290 0.38 13.37 -14.61
CA GLU A 290 0.68 14.73 -14.13
C GLU A 290 1.60 15.47 -15.10
N ARG A 291 2.68 14.81 -15.54
CA ARG A 291 3.64 15.35 -16.51
C ARG A 291 2.98 15.70 -17.85
N ALA A 292 2.08 14.83 -18.34
CA ALA A 292 1.31 15.09 -19.55
C ALA A 292 0.39 16.31 -19.37
N ALA A 293 -0.34 16.39 -18.26
CA ALA A 293 -1.25 17.48 -17.96
C ALA A 293 -0.54 18.84 -17.77
N THR A 294 0.65 18.82 -17.17
CA THR A 294 1.46 20.02 -16.90
C THR A 294 2.46 20.35 -17.99
N LYS A 295 2.61 19.50 -19.01
CA LYS A 295 3.62 19.63 -20.08
C LYS A 295 5.04 19.72 -19.51
N ALA A 296 5.36 18.88 -18.51
CA ALA A 296 6.64 18.92 -17.80
C ALA A 296 7.85 18.76 -18.73
N ALA A 297 8.85 19.63 -18.56
CA ALA A 297 9.96 19.79 -19.50
C ALA A 297 11.06 18.71 -19.39
N GLY A 298 11.31 18.17 -18.18
CA GLY A 298 12.38 17.20 -17.93
C GLY A 298 12.13 15.85 -18.62
N LYS A 299 13.21 15.10 -18.86
CA LYS A 299 13.14 13.73 -19.40
C LYS A 299 12.56 12.76 -18.37
N ALA A 300 11.91 11.68 -18.83
CA ALA A 300 11.35 10.62 -17.97
C ALA A 300 11.76 9.24 -18.49
N TRP A 301 12.21 8.38 -17.58
CA TRP A 301 12.61 7.01 -17.88
C TRP A 301 11.88 6.05 -16.93
N LEU A 302 11.20 5.04 -17.46
CA LEU A 302 10.47 4.06 -16.68
C LEU A 302 11.06 2.66 -16.84
N PHE A 303 11.37 2.01 -15.71
CA PHE A 303 11.65 0.58 -15.62
C PHE A 303 10.41 -0.11 -15.04
N PHE A 304 9.74 -0.91 -15.87
CA PHE A 304 8.60 -1.73 -15.47
C PHE A 304 8.93 -3.22 -15.56
N GLY A 305 8.43 -4.02 -14.63
CA GLY A 305 8.63 -5.45 -14.64
C GLY A 305 7.46 -6.22 -14.07
N GLU A 306 7.18 -7.40 -14.64
CA GLU A 306 6.17 -8.34 -14.20
C GLU A 306 6.51 -9.79 -14.60
N ILE A 307 5.53 -10.71 -14.52
CA ILE A 307 5.71 -12.13 -14.81
C ILE A 307 5.88 -12.36 -16.31
N SER A 308 4.90 -11.93 -17.11
CA SER A 308 4.89 -12.15 -18.55
C SER A 308 4.30 -10.92 -19.28
N ARG A 309 4.88 -10.60 -20.45
CA ARG A 309 4.37 -9.55 -21.33
C ARG A 309 2.94 -9.84 -21.78
N GLN A 310 2.65 -11.11 -22.09
CA GLN A 310 1.35 -11.50 -22.62
C GLN A 310 0.22 -11.32 -21.61
N THR A 311 0.49 -11.57 -20.33
CA THR A 311 -0.56 -11.62 -19.30
C THR A 311 -0.50 -10.46 -18.29
N ASP A 312 0.63 -9.75 -18.19
CA ASP A 312 0.87 -8.83 -17.07
C ASP A 312 1.51 -7.49 -17.50
N TYR A 313 1.39 -7.12 -18.78
CA TYR A 313 1.88 -5.81 -19.23
C TYR A 313 0.81 -4.74 -19.00
N PHE A 314 0.73 -4.26 -17.75
CA PHE A 314 -0.28 -3.28 -17.32
C PHE A 314 -0.11 -1.94 -18.03
N TYR A 315 -1.23 -1.36 -18.49
CA TYR A 315 -1.30 -0.03 -19.13
C TYR A 315 -0.43 0.13 -20.38
N ALA A 316 -0.21 -0.94 -21.15
CA ALA A 316 0.65 -0.95 -22.33
C ALA A 316 0.37 0.21 -23.29
N GLU A 317 -0.91 0.44 -23.62
CA GLU A 317 -1.35 1.49 -24.53
C GLU A 317 -1.03 2.90 -24.01
N GLU A 318 -1.10 3.11 -22.68
CA GLU A 318 -0.75 4.40 -22.07
C GLU A 318 0.76 4.67 -22.22
N TRP A 319 1.61 3.65 -22.00
CA TRP A 319 3.05 3.80 -22.12
C TRP A 319 3.47 4.08 -23.57
N GLU A 320 2.86 3.40 -24.54
CA GLU A 320 3.09 3.64 -25.97
C GLU A 320 2.69 5.06 -26.36
N ALA A 321 1.54 5.55 -25.89
CA ALA A 321 1.09 6.92 -26.13
C ALA A 321 2.04 7.96 -25.49
N TYR A 322 2.56 7.70 -24.27
CA TYR A 322 3.52 8.61 -23.63
C TYR A 322 4.89 8.61 -24.31
N LEU A 323 5.34 7.48 -24.84
CA LEU A 323 6.55 7.42 -25.67
C LEU A 323 6.36 8.21 -26.97
N ALA A 324 5.24 8.01 -27.65
CA ALA A 324 4.93 8.70 -28.92
C ALA A 324 4.80 10.22 -28.74
N SER A 325 4.24 10.68 -27.62
CA SER A 325 4.09 12.11 -27.30
C SER A 325 5.33 12.76 -26.67
N GLY A 326 6.36 11.97 -26.28
CA GLY A 326 7.57 12.44 -25.61
C GLY A 326 7.40 12.73 -24.11
N VAL A 327 6.25 12.50 -23.51
CA VAL A 327 6.03 12.56 -22.05
C VAL A 327 6.89 11.55 -21.31
N LEU A 328 7.03 10.36 -21.88
CA LEU A 328 7.99 9.33 -21.50
C LEU A 328 9.12 9.29 -22.54
N THR A 329 10.37 9.45 -22.10
CA THR A 329 11.53 9.45 -22.98
C THR A 329 12.01 8.02 -23.26
N LYS A 330 11.99 7.15 -22.25
CA LYS A 330 12.47 5.77 -22.35
C LYS A 330 11.68 4.83 -21.46
N LEU A 331 11.51 3.59 -21.95
CA LEU A 331 10.84 2.51 -21.24
C LEU A 331 11.67 1.22 -21.36
N ASP A 332 12.07 0.67 -20.23
CA ASP A 332 12.70 -0.65 -20.14
C ASP A 332 11.75 -1.63 -19.44
N LEU A 333 11.58 -2.78 -20.08
CA LEU A 333 10.65 -3.82 -19.67
C LEU A 333 11.39 -5.09 -19.23
N ALA A 334 10.97 -5.66 -18.11
CA ALA A 334 11.51 -6.89 -17.56
C ALA A 334 10.40 -7.89 -17.27
N PHE A 335 10.24 -8.91 -18.12
CA PHE A 335 9.28 -9.98 -17.90
C PHE A 335 10.02 -11.23 -17.43
N SER A 336 9.76 -11.64 -16.19
CA SER A 336 10.61 -12.62 -15.50
C SER A 336 10.42 -14.07 -15.98
N ARG A 337 9.36 -14.36 -16.75
CA ARG A 337 9.05 -15.72 -17.24
C ARG A 337 8.85 -15.83 -18.75
N ASP A 338 9.17 -14.79 -19.50
CA ASP A 338 9.08 -14.83 -20.97
C ASP A 338 10.31 -15.52 -21.62
N GLN A 339 11.33 -15.81 -20.82
CA GLN A 339 12.54 -16.50 -21.23
C GLN A 339 13.02 -17.45 -20.13
N GLU A 340 13.94 -18.36 -20.45
CA GLU A 340 14.47 -19.37 -19.52
C GLU A 340 15.13 -18.73 -18.28
N ARG A 341 16.03 -17.75 -18.49
CA ARG A 341 16.64 -16.98 -17.41
C ARG A 341 15.72 -15.88 -16.96
N LYS A 342 15.40 -15.85 -15.68
CA LYS A 342 14.56 -14.78 -15.11
C LYS A 342 15.23 -13.41 -15.22
N ILE A 343 14.56 -12.48 -15.88
CA ILE A 343 14.98 -11.09 -16.00
C ILE A 343 14.04 -10.21 -15.14
N TYR A 344 14.64 -9.42 -14.28
CA TYR A 344 13.96 -8.47 -13.41
C TYR A 344 14.46 -7.04 -13.70
N VAL A 345 13.80 -6.02 -13.15
CA VAL A 345 14.14 -4.60 -13.37
C VAL A 345 15.58 -4.25 -13.00
N GLN A 346 16.15 -4.86 -11.95
CA GLN A 346 17.55 -4.65 -11.57
C GLN A 346 18.54 -5.08 -12.67
N HIS A 347 18.21 -6.11 -13.43
CA HIS A 347 19.05 -6.53 -14.56
C HIS A 347 19.00 -5.49 -15.69
N LYS A 348 17.82 -4.91 -15.96
CA LYS A 348 17.65 -3.83 -16.95
C LYS A 348 18.36 -2.54 -16.52
N ILE A 349 18.38 -2.26 -15.23
CA ILE A 349 19.14 -1.14 -14.66
C ILE A 349 20.65 -1.31 -14.92
N VAL A 350 21.19 -2.52 -14.68
CA VAL A 350 22.61 -2.81 -14.95
C VAL A 350 22.92 -2.84 -16.45
N GLU A 351 22.03 -3.40 -17.29
CA GLU A 351 22.17 -3.39 -18.76
C GLU A 351 22.26 -1.96 -19.31
N ALA A 352 21.59 -0.99 -18.69
CA ALA A 352 21.56 0.41 -19.09
C ALA A 352 22.57 1.29 -18.35
N ALA A 353 23.60 0.70 -17.72
CA ALA A 353 24.48 1.36 -16.76
C ALA A 353 25.04 2.71 -17.22
N GLU A 354 25.64 2.75 -18.43
CA GLU A 354 26.29 3.97 -18.97
C GLU A 354 25.28 5.12 -19.14
N GLU A 355 24.11 4.83 -19.71
CA GLU A 355 23.08 5.84 -19.93
C GLU A 355 22.44 6.27 -18.60
N LEU A 356 22.17 5.32 -17.72
CA LEU A 356 21.59 5.61 -16.40
C LEU A 356 22.53 6.51 -15.60
N PHE A 357 23.82 6.19 -15.56
CA PHE A 357 24.81 7.02 -14.89
C PHE A 357 24.88 8.42 -15.50
N ALA A 358 24.85 8.54 -16.84
CA ALA A 358 24.82 9.82 -17.50
C ALA A 358 23.59 10.67 -17.13
N TRP A 359 22.43 10.06 -16.88
CA TRP A 359 21.26 10.76 -16.36
C TRP A 359 21.44 11.19 -14.90
N LEU A 360 22.05 10.34 -14.07
CA LEU A 360 22.37 10.69 -12.67
C LEU A 360 23.30 11.90 -12.57
N GLU A 361 24.29 11.99 -13.45
CA GLU A 361 25.21 13.14 -13.55
C GLU A 361 24.51 14.43 -14.03
N GLN A 362 23.40 14.31 -14.77
CA GLN A 362 22.51 15.42 -15.10
C GLN A 362 21.58 15.81 -13.93
N GLY A 363 21.76 15.23 -12.76
CA GLY A 363 20.95 15.52 -11.57
C GLY A 363 19.64 14.76 -11.52
N ALA A 364 19.48 13.65 -12.24
CA ALA A 364 18.24 12.87 -12.23
C ALA A 364 17.82 12.45 -10.82
N ILE A 365 16.50 12.47 -10.59
CA ILE A 365 15.89 11.89 -9.39
C ILE A 365 15.50 10.43 -9.70
N PHE A 366 15.98 9.51 -8.86
CA PHE A 366 15.70 8.08 -8.98
C PHE A 366 14.62 7.68 -7.98
N TYR A 367 13.50 7.18 -8.50
CA TYR A 367 12.35 6.74 -7.71
C TYR A 367 12.22 5.23 -7.74
N VAL A 368 11.92 4.63 -6.59
CA VAL A 368 11.63 3.19 -6.46
C VAL A 368 10.32 3.00 -5.72
N CYS A 369 9.41 2.24 -6.32
CA CYS A 369 8.15 1.84 -5.68
C CYS A 369 7.90 0.34 -5.84
N GLY A 370 7.37 -0.30 -4.80
CA GLY A 370 6.97 -1.71 -4.76
C GLY A 370 7.50 -2.50 -3.57
N ASP A 371 7.79 -3.81 -3.76
CA ASP A 371 8.17 -4.73 -2.68
C ASP A 371 9.42 -4.29 -1.91
N ALA A 372 9.24 -4.04 -0.61
CA ALA A 372 10.31 -3.64 0.30
C ALA A 372 11.25 -4.82 0.67
N SER A 373 10.76 -6.07 0.59
CA SER A 373 11.47 -7.22 1.16
C SER A 373 12.63 -7.70 0.29
N ARG A 374 12.49 -7.66 -1.03
CA ARG A 374 13.47 -8.16 -2.00
C ARG A 374 13.79 -7.16 -3.09
N MET A 375 12.77 -6.71 -3.82
CA MET A 375 12.93 -5.84 -4.99
C MET A 375 13.71 -4.57 -4.65
N ALA A 376 13.33 -3.88 -3.58
CA ALA A 376 13.98 -2.63 -3.20
C ALA A 376 15.47 -2.80 -2.86
N ALA A 377 15.85 -3.92 -2.24
CA ALA A 377 17.25 -4.25 -1.96
C ALA A 377 18.02 -4.60 -3.22
N ASP A 378 17.38 -5.33 -4.17
CA ASP A 378 18.00 -5.70 -5.43
C ASP A 378 18.23 -4.48 -6.33
N VAL A 379 17.27 -3.56 -6.39
CA VAL A 379 17.39 -2.28 -7.11
C VAL A 379 18.46 -1.38 -6.47
N ASP A 380 18.53 -1.33 -5.14
CA ASP A 380 19.57 -0.56 -4.43
C ASP A 380 20.97 -1.10 -4.77
N ARG A 381 21.16 -2.44 -4.80
CA ARG A 381 22.43 -3.06 -5.23
C ARG A 381 22.77 -2.74 -6.69
N ALA A 382 21.78 -2.85 -7.59
CA ALA A 382 21.98 -2.54 -9.00
C ALA A 382 22.38 -1.06 -9.21
N LEU A 383 21.77 -0.14 -8.45
CA LEU A 383 22.15 1.27 -8.49
C LEU A 383 23.61 1.50 -8.06
N HIS A 384 24.07 0.84 -6.98
CA HIS A 384 25.47 0.90 -6.56
C HIS A 384 26.40 0.30 -7.61
N GLU A 385 26.04 -0.84 -8.23
CA GLU A 385 26.80 -1.47 -9.29
C GLU A 385 26.95 -0.54 -10.52
N VAL A 386 25.86 0.09 -10.95
CA VAL A 386 25.87 1.06 -12.05
C VAL A 386 26.82 2.22 -11.77
N ILE A 387 26.73 2.81 -10.57
CA ILE A 387 27.57 3.96 -10.18
C ILE A 387 29.05 3.54 -10.11
N ALA A 388 29.36 2.37 -9.58
CA ALA A 388 30.72 1.87 -9.52
C ALA A 388 31.29 1.59 -10.92
N THR A 389 30.54 0.89 -11.79
CA THR A 389 31.02 0.45 -13.10
C THR A 389 31.07 1.59 -14.11
N ALA A 390 29.95 2.26 -14.37
CA ALA A 390 29.88 3.35 -15.36
C ALA A 390 30.55 4.61 -14.85
N GLY A 391 30.50 4.90 -13.55
CA GLY A 391 31.21 6.01 -12.93
C GLY A 391 32.70 5.75 -12.72
N LYS A 392 33.18 4.52 -12.96
CA LYS A 392 34.58 4.10 -12.72
C LYS A 392 35.05 4.42 -11.30
N MET A 393 34.18 4.18 -10.32
CA MET A 393 34.38 4.51 -8.91
C MET A 393 34.71 3.25 -8.11
N SER A 394 35.40 3.43 -6.97
CA SER A 394 35.50 2.36 -5.97
C SER A 394 34.13 2.04 -5.35
N ALA A 395 34.00 0.90 -4.69
CA ALA A 395 32.76 0.54 -3.99
C ALA A 395 32.42 1.56 -2.90
N GLU A 396 33.43 2.09 -2.20
CA GLU A 396 33.26 3.13 -1.18
C GLU A 396 32.78 4.45 -1.77
N ASP A 397 33.35 4.88 -2.91
CA ASP A 397 32.93 6.10 -3.59
C ASP A 397 31.50 5.98 -4.15
N ALA A 398 31.15 4.81 -4.70
CA ALA A 398 29.78 4.53 -5.15
C ALA A 398 28.78 4.56 -3.99
N GLN A 399 29.15 4.03 -2.83
CA GLN A 399 28.34 4.11 -1.61
C GLN A 399 28.17 5.56 -1.15
N ALA A 400 29.24 6.36 -1.16
CA ALA A 400 29.20 7.79 -0.83
C ALA A 400 28.31 8.57 -1.82
N TYR A 401 28.37 8.22 -3.12
CA TYR A 401 27.52 8.83 -4.14
C TYR A 401 26.03 8.58 -3.86
N VAL A 402 25.63 7.32 -3.58
CA VAL A 402 24.24 6.99 -3.24
C VAL A 402 23.82 7.66 -1.92
N ALA A 403 24.70 7.75 -0.93
CA ALA A 403 24.42 8.47 0.31
C ALA A 403 24.12 9.94 0.05
N ARG A 404 24.94 10.61 -0.77
CA ARG A 404 24.70 11.99 -1.21
C ARG A 404 23.38 12.14 -1.96
N MET A 405 23.03 11.21 -2.88
CA MET A 405 21.74 11.24 -3.55
C MET A 405 20.56 11.18 -2.56
N LYS A 406 20.69 10.41 -1.47
CA LYS A 406 19.67 10.32 -0.40
C LYS A 406 19.54 11.64 0.36
N GLU A 407 20.66 12.27 0.73
CA GLU A 407 20.72 13.59 1.39
C GLU A 407 20.11 14.69 0.51
N GLU A 408 20.46 14.71 -0.79
CA GLU A 408 19.92 15.62 -1.79
C GLU A 408 18.47 15.32 -2.19
N LYS A 409 17.86 14.29 -1.63
CA LYS A 409 16.50 13.82 -1.98
C LYS A 409 16.35 13.42 -3.46
N ARG A 410 17.45 12.97 -4.07
CA ARG A 410 17.47 12.44 -5.45
C ARG A 410 17.31 10.92 -5.52
N TYR A 411 17.33 10.21 -4.41
CA TYR A 411 16.97 8.81 -4.32
C TYR A 411 15.76 8.67 -3.39
N ARG A 412 14.56 8.45 -3.98
CA ARG A 412 13.28 8.45 -3.29
C ARG A 412 12.64 7.07 -3.35
N ARG A 413 12.12 6.61 -2.23
CA ARG A 413 11.57 5.26 -2.10
C ARG A 413 10.19 5.31 -1.47
N ASP A 414 9.22 4.65 -2.11
CA ASP A 414 7.89 4.33 -1.58
C ASP A 414 7.71 2.81 -1.67
N VAL A 415 8.18 2.10 -0.64
CA VAL A 415 8.26 0.63 -0.63
C VAL A 415 7.48 0.05 0.55
N TYR A 416 6.73 -1.03 0.31
CA TYR A 416 5.76 -1.61 1.23
C TYR A 416 5.86 -3.14 1.34
#